data_393c4da55df5fbb1bf3744f05e78f560
#
_entry.id   393c4da55df5fbb1bf3744f05e78f560
#
_cell.length_a   1.000
_cell.length_b   1.000
_cell.length_c   1.000
_cell.angle_alpha   90.00
_cell.angle_beta   90.00
_cell.angle_gamma   90.00
#
_symmetry.space_group_name_H-M   'P 1'
#
loop_
_entity.id
_entity.type
_entity.pdbx_description
1 polymer ?
#
loop_
_entity_poly.entity_id
_entity_poly.type
_entity_poly.pdbx_seq_one_letter_code
_entity_poly.pdbx_strand_id
1 'polypeptide(L)'
;MSVFRALWLGLLVLAAPSLWAASLQAELVDSAGQPLGSAVISLQGPLGEAPQAAPGLMDQRAQQFVPHVLAVRTGTAVSFPNSDDIRHHVYSFSPAKRFELRLYKGTPSAPVLFDTPGVVVLGCNIHDWMLGYVYVTDDPWFAVSDEQGRVQLDALPPGRYRVSLWHPKLADMLSQPGGELQLGEGLSTQRYSLAVQAAVAAPGSAPKSSFGDAFKQARDAAQ
;
A
#
# COMPACT_ATOMS: atom_id res chain seq x y z
N MET A 1 -18.37 17.29 75.56
CA MET A 1 -17.37 16.31 75.07
C MET A 1 -17.77 15.94 73.64
N SER A 2 -17.22 16.62 72.62
CA SER A 2 -17.53 16.40 71.20
C SER A 2 -16.44 15.51 70.59
N VAL A 3 -16.82 14.37 70.07
CA VAL A 3 -15.94 13.39 69.40
C VAL A 3 -15.99 13.64 67.91
N PHE A 4 -14.91 14.25 67.38
CA PHE A 4 -14.73 14.36 65.90
C PHE A 4 -14.31 13.00 65.33
N ARG A 5 -15.18 12.39 64.54
CA ARG A 5 -14.85 11.21 63.71
C ARG A 5 -14.26 11.70 62.40
N ALA A 6 -12.97 11.55 62.24
CA ALA A 6 -12.31 11.78 60.95
C ALA A 6 -12.58 10.60 60.00
N LEU A 7 -13.32 10.88 58.91
CA LEU A 7 -13.50 9.94 57.79
C LEU A 7 -12.28 10.00 56.90
N TRP A 8 -11.47 8.92 56.89
CA TRP A 8 -10.41 8.74 55.91
C TRP A 8 -11.06 8.19 54.59
N LEU A 9 -11.21 9.02 53.55
CA LEU A 9 -11.45 8.57 52.21
C LEU A 9 -10.18 8.00 51.58
N GLY A 10 -10.07 6.69 51.54
CA GLY A 10 -9.00 6.02 50.80
C GLY A 10 -9.18 6.21 49.30
N LEU A 11 -8.30 6.96 48.68
CA LEU A 11 -8.28 7.13 47.21
C LEU A 11 -7.73 5.82 46.60
N LEU A 12 -8.60 4.99 46.05
CA LEU A 12 -8.24 3.79 45.30
C LEU A 12 -7.70 4.23 43.92
N VAL A 13 -6.40 4.32 43.76
CA VAL A 13 -5.72 4.53 42.49
C VAL A 13 -5.82 3.21 41.72
N LEU A 14 -6.79 3.12 40.80
CA LEU A 14 -6.85 2.05 39.82
C LEU A 14 -5.68 2.26 38.82
N ALA A 15 -4.60 1.54 39.01
CA ALA A 15 -3.54 1.43 38.00
C ALA A 15 -4.12 0.71 36.78
N ALA A 16 -4.44 1.45 35.72
CA ALA A 16 -4.79 0.86 34.42
C ALA A 16 -3.57 0.04 33.94
N PRO A 17 -3.75 -1.23 33.53
CA PRO A 17 -2.66 -1.98 32.92
C PRO A 17 -2.22 -1.25 31.68
N SER A 18 -0.94 -0.85 31.62
CA SER A 18 -0.32 -0.37 30.39
C SER A 18 -0.30 -1.55 29.42
N LEU A 19 -1.20 -1.57 28.46
CA LEU A 19 -1.15 -2.50 27.34
C LEU A 19 0.09 -2.12 26.51
N TRP A 20 1.18 -2.80 26.75
CA TRP A 20 2.40 -2.64 25.95
C TRP A 20 2.13 -3.25 24.60
N ALA A 21 1.90 -2.41 23.61
CA ALA A 21 1.70 -2.83 22.23
C ALA A 21 3.03 -3.27 21.62
N ALA A 22 2.97 -4.26 20.75
CA ALA A 22 4.10 -4.62 19.92
C ALA A 22 4.24 -3.65 18.76
N SER A 23 5.48 -3.47 18.28
CA SER A 23 5.78 -2.78 17.02
C SER A 23 6.65 -3.67 16.16
N LEU A 24 6.41 -3.66 14.86
CA LEU A 24 7.20 -4.36 13.86
C LEU A 24 7.89 -3.35 12.94
N GLN A 25 9.22 -3.42 12.88
CA GLN A 25 10.00 -2.84 11.79
C GLN A 25 10.41 -3.96 10.84
N ALA A 26 10.04 -3.86 9.57
CA ALA A 26 10.42 -4.83 8.57
C ALA A 26 11.21 -4.18 7.43
N GLU A 27 12.22 -4.90 6.93
CA GLU A 27 12.96 -4.56 5.73
C GLU A 27 12.59 -5.57 4.63
N LEU A 28 12.09 -5.08 3.52
CA LEU A 28 11.70 -5.87 2.37
C LEU A 28 12.76 -5.72 1.29
N VAL A 29 13.33 -6.85 0.84
CA VAL A 29 14.42 -6.89 -0.12
C VAL A 29 14.15 -7.89 -1.23
N ASP A 30 14.84 -7.74 -2.35
CA ASP A 30 14.87 -8.76 -3.40
C ASP A 30 15.81 -9.92 -3.07
N SER A 31 15.91 -10.91 -3.95
CA SER A 31 16.79 -12.06 -3.80
C SER A 31 18.29 -11.70 -3.78
N ALA A 32 18.65 -10.53 -4.26
CA ALA A 32 20.04 -10.00 -4.22
C ALA A 32 20.28 -9.11 -2.98
N GLY A 33 19.28 -8.96 -2.10
CA GLY A 33 19.35 -8.13 -0.91
C GLY A 33 19.16 -6.64 -1.17
N GLN A 34 18.70 -6.24 -2.38
CA GLN A 34 18.43 -4.84 -2.69
C GLN A 34 17.08 -4.42 -2.12
N PRO A 35 16.94 -3.20 -1.59
CA PRO A 35 15.68 -2.70 -1.07
C PRO A 35 14.54 -2.74 -2.10
N LEU A 36 13.36 -3.17 -1.66
CA LEU A 36 12.14 -3.16 -2.46
C LEU A 36 11.19 -2.08 -1.96
N GLY A 37 11.13 -0.95 -2.65
CA GLY A 37 10.08 0.04 -2.49
C GLY A 37 8.77 -0.41 -3.14
N SER A 38 7.64 0.04 -2.60
CA SER A 38 6.30 -0.35 -3.08
C SER A 38 5.96 -1.84 -2.87
N ALA A 39 6.66 -2.54 -1.99
CA ALA A 39 6.27 -3.86 -1.54
C ALA A 39 5.23 -3.77 -0.42
N VAL A 40 4.30 -4.71 -0.38
CA VAL A 40 3.27 -4.79 0.66
C VAL A 40 3.60 -5.92 1.62
N ILE A 41 3.52 -5.65 2.91
CA ILE A 41 3.43 -6.65 3.96
C ILE A 41 2.04 -6.59 4.57
N SER A 42 1.41 -7.75 4.78
CA SER A 42 0.17 -7.85 5.55
C SER A 42 0.27 -8.93 6.60
N LEU A 43 -0.42 -8.73 7.72
CA LEU A 43 -0.37 -9.58 8.90
C LEU A 43 -1.78 -10.03 9.28
N GLN A 44 -1.97 -11.33 9.30
CA GLN A 44 -3.15 -11.98 9.87
C GLN A 44 -2.77 -12.55 11.24
N GLY A 45 -3.46 -12.12 12.29
CA GLY A 45 -3.08 -12.50 13.66
C GLY A 45 -4.18 -12.25 14.68
N PRO A 46 -3.83 -12.09 15.95
CA PRO A 46 -4.80 -11.86 17.00
C PRO A 46 -5.75 -10.72 16.65
N LEU A 47 -7.03 -10.92 16.94
CA LEU A 47 -8.05 -9.87 16.81
C LEU A 47 -7.77 -8.80 17.86
N GLY A 48 -7.33 -7.66 17.41
CA GLY A 48 -7.22 -6.43 18.19
C GLY A 48 -8.05 -5.35 17.54
N GLU A 49 -8.07 -4.18 18.13
CA GLU A 49 -8.67 -3.00 17.50
C GLU A 49 -7.73 -2.58 16.34
N ALA A 50 -8.00 -3.15 15.15
CA ALA A 50 -7.25 -2.78 13.96
C ALA A 50 -7.44 -1.28 13.67
N PRO A 51 -6.40 -0.58 13.22
CA PRO A 51 -6.52 0.83 12.86
C PRO A 51 -7.70 1.04 11.91
N GLN A 52 -8.49 2.09 12.14
CA GLN A 52 -9.55 2.44 11.22
C GLN A 52 -8.95 2.69 9.84
N ALA A 53 -9.49 2.06 8.81
CA ALA A 53 -9.03 2.26 7.45
C ALA A 53 -9.22 3.74 7.06
N ALA A 54 -8.13 4.42 6.73
CA ALA A 54 -8.21 5.75 6.16
C ALA A 54 -8.84 5.67 4.75
N PRO A 55 -9.56 6.71 4.31
CA PRO A 55 -10.02 6.79 2.93
C PRO A 55 -8.83 6.63 1.98
N GLY A 56 -8.99 5.79 0.96
CA GLY A 56 -7.95 5.59 -0.04
C GLY A 56 -7.86 6.79 -1.00
N LEU A 57 -6.64 7.16 -1.36
CA LEU A 57 -6.39 8.20 -2.35
C LEU A 57 -5.27 7.75 -3.29
N MET A 58 -5.57 7.73 -4.59
CA MET A 58 -4.66 7.42 -5.68
C MET A 58 -4.68 8.58 -6.67
N ASP A 59 -3.75 9.51 -6.52
CA ASP A 59 -3.65 10.70 -7.39
C ASP A 59 -3.00 10.34 -8.74
N GLN A 60 -3.21 11.19 -9.71
CA GLN A 60 -2.55 11.15 -11.01
C GLN A 60 -1.71 12.40 -11.15
N ARG A 61 -0.39 12.24 -11.14
CA ARG A 61 0.57 13.33 -11.16
C ARG A 61 1.79 12.96 -12.00
N ALA A 62 2.21 13.88 -12.85
CA ALA A 62 3.31 13.69 -13.79
C ALA A 62 3.16 12.39 -14.62
N GLN A 63 1.92 12.11 -15.07
CA GLN A 63 1.54 10.92 -15.83
C GLN A 63 1.85 9.60 -15.10
N GLN A 64 1.68 9.59 -13.78
CA GLN A 64 1.87 8.43 -12.91
C GLN A 64 0.71 8.33 -11.92
N PHE A 65 0.40 7.12 -11.46
CA PHE A 65 -0.42 6.92 -10.27
C PHE A 65 0.45 7.11 -9.01
N VAL A 66 -0.03 7.94 -8.08
CA VAL A 66 0.70 8.30 -6.85
C VAL A 66 -0.21 8.09 -5.63
N PRO A 67 0.16 7.18 -4.73
CA PRO A 67 1.35 6.32 -4.74
C PRO A 67 1.29 5.28 -5.88
N HIS A 68 2.43 4.71 -6.27
CA HIS A 68 2.47 3.64 -7.26
C HIS A 68 1.73 2.37 -6.80
N VAL A 69 1.82 2.06 -5.51
CA VAL A 69 1.07 1.00 -4.83
C VAL A 69 0.32 1.60 -3.66
N LEU A 70 -0.99 1.40 -3.63
CA LEU A 70 -1.88 1.74 -2.52
C LEU A 70 -2.40 0.44 -1.89
N ALA A 71 -2.12 0.22 -0.61
CA ALA A 71 -2.74 -0.88 0.13
C ALA A 71 -3.97 -0.38 0.88
N VAL A 72 -5.07 -1.12 0.78
CA VAL A 72 -6.34 -0.77 1.43
C VAL A 72 -7.01 -2.01 2.03
N ARG A 73 -7.85 -1.79 3.03
CA ARG A 73 -8.72 -2.84 3.54
C ARG A 73 -9.91 -3.05 2.60
N THR A 74 -10.39 -4.29 2.53
CA THR A 74 -11.65 -4.61 1.85
C THR A 74 -12.77 -3.72 2.37
N GLY A 75 -13.57 -3.17 1.45
CA GLY A 75 -14.63 -2.20 1.76
C GLY A 75 -14.18 -0.74 1.77
N THR A 76 -12.92 -0.45 1.47
CA THR A 76 -12.43 0.93 1.37
C THR A 76 -12.88 1.58 0.07
N ALA A 77 -13.37 2.82 0.17
CA ALA A 77 -13.63 3.69 -0.96
C ALA A 77 -12.37 4.49 -1.31
N VAL A 78 -11.91 4.42 -2.57
CA VAL A 78 -10.70 5.09 -3.05
C VAL A 78 -11.08 6.21 -4.00
N SER A 79 -10.56 7.40 -3.75
CA SER A 79 -10.67 8.56 -4.64
C SER A 79 -9.50 8.58 -5.63
N PHE A 80 -9.79 9.03 -6.86
CA PHE A 80 -8.82 9.12 -7.95
C PHE A 80 -8.72 10.57 -8.46
N PRO A 81 -8.15 11.52 -7.71
CA PRO A 81 -7.94 12.86 -8.24
C PRO A 81 -6.94 12.84 -9.40
N ASN A 82 -7.06 13.84 -10.28
CA ASN A 82 -6.12 14.08 -11.36
C ASN A 82 -5.54 15.50 -11.17
N SER A 83 -4.33 15.56 -10.64
CA SER A 83 -3.59 16.80 -10.37
C SER A 83 -2.74 17.26 -11.56
N ASP A 84 -2.76 16.53 -12.69
CA ASP A 84 -2.11 16.95 -13.93
C ASP A 84 -2.95 17.97 -14.72
N ASP A 85 -2.28 18.72 -15.57
CA ASP A 85 -2.96 19.67 -16.48
C ASP A 85 -3.62 19.01 -17.68
N ILE A 86 -3.41 17.72 -17.90
CA ILE A 86 -4.02 16.92 -18.96
C ILE A 86 -5.08 15.99 -18.38
N ARG A 87 -6.00 15.52 -19.24
CA ARG A 87 -6.99 14.52 -18.83
C ARG A 87 -6.33 13.16 -18.76
N HIS A 88 -6.76 12.35 -17.78
CA HIS A 88 -6.41 10.94 -17.67
C HIS A 88 -7.65 10.06 -17.66
N HIS A 89 -7.42 8.80 -17.97
CA HIS A 89 -8.38 7.72 -17.91
C HIS A 89 -7.90 6.73 -16.86
N VAL A 90 -8.75 6.28 -15.95
CA VAL A 90 -8.42 5.23 -15.00
C VAL A 90 -9.29 4.03 -15.26
N TYR A 91 -8.69 2.88 -15.51
CA TYR A 91 -9.45 1.64 -15.66
C TYR A 91 -8.75 0.46 -14.99
N SER A 92 -9.54 -0.57 -14.72
CA SER A 92 -9.04 -1.88 -14.31
C SER A 92 -9.92 -2.99 -14.88
N PHE A 93 -9.27 -4.07 -15.30
CA PHE A 93 -9.91 -5.34 -15.68
C PHE A 93 -9.63 -6.46 -14.69
N SER A 94 -8.97 -6.16 -13.56
CA SER A 94 -8.63 -7.15 -12.54
C SER A 94 -9.89 -7.81 -11.97
N PRO A 95 -9.85 -9.12 -11.67
CA PRO A 95 -11.00 -9.83 -11.10
C PRO A 95 -11.52 -9.22 -9.80
N ALA A 96 -10.61 -8.74 -8.93
CA ALA A 96 -10.97 -8.12 -7.67
C ALA A 96 -11.74 -6.81 -7.82
N LYS A 97 -11.48 -6.03 -8.90
CA LYS A 97 -12.26 -4.83 -9.22
C LYS A 97 -12.16 -4.46 -10.69
N ARG A 98 -13.31 -4.43 -11.35
CA ARG A 98 -13.45 -3.90 -12.72
C ARG A 98 -14.15 -2.55 -12.68
N PHE A 99 -13.54 -1.53 -13.25
CA PHE A 99 -14.15 -0.19 -13.35
C PHE A 99 -13.47 0.65 -14.42
N GLU A 100 -14.12 1.76 -14.78
CA GLU A 100 -13.63 2.73 -15.74
C GLU A 100 -14.05 4.15 -15.32
N LEU A 101 -13.08 5.07 -15.23
CA LEU A 101 -13.29 6.51 -15.09
C LEU A 101 -12.78 7.19 -16.35
N ARG A 102 -13.73 7.57 -17.22
CA ARG A 102 -13.41 8.09 -18.58
C ARG A 102 -12.87 9.49 -18.52
N LEU A 103 -11.79 9.74 -19.23
CA LEU A 103 -11.07 11.00 -19.45
C LEU A 103 -11.57 12.23 -18.68
N TYR A 104 -10.96 12.50 -17.54
CA TYR A 104 -11.32 13.61 -16.66
C TYR A 104 -10.11 14.44 -16.22
N LYS A 105 -10.38 15.65 -15.72
CA LYS A 105 -9.49 16.52 -14.94
C LYS A 105 -10.10 16.74 -13.56
N GLY A 106 -9.26 17.02 -12.57
CA GLY A 106 -9.72 17.24 -11.19
C GLY A 106 -10.16 15.95 -10.52
N THR A 107 -11.13 16.01 -9.64
CA THR A 107 -11.58 14.86 -8.84
C THR A 107 -12.95 14.39 -9.30
N PRO A 108 -13.14 13.10 -9.62
CA PRO A 108 -14.45 12.52 -9.86
C PRO A 108 -15.38 12.70 -8.66
N SER A 109 -16.66 12.82 -8.93
CA SER A 109 -17.67 13.08 -7.89
C SER A 109 -17.88 11.93 -6.90
N ALA A 110 -17.53 10.70 -7.28
CA ALA A 110 -17.69 9.53 -6.43
C ALA A 110 -16.40 8.70 -6.37
N PRO A 111 -16.00 8.25 -5.18
CA PRO A 111 -14.92 7.30 -5.04
C PRO A 111 -15.33 5.91 -5.55
N VAL A 112 -14.35 5.06 -5.85
CA VAL A 112 -14.55 3.66 -6.24
C VAL A 112 -14.44 2.78 -5.00
N LEU A 113 -15.44 1.94 -4.74
CA LEU A 113 -15.44 0.99 -3.63
C LEU A 113 -14.63 -0.27 -4.00
N PHE A 114 -13.67 -0.66 -3.17
CA PHE A 114 -12.86 -1.88 -3.30
C PHE A 114 -13.35 -2.93 -2.29
N ASP A 115 -14.29 -3.75 -2.69
CA ASP A 115 -15.08 -4.66 -1.86
C ASP A 115 -14.68 -6.13 -1.97
N THR A 116 -13.64 -6.44 -2.75
CA THR A 116 -13.15 -7.80 -2.94
C THR A 116 -11.62 -7.81 -2.75
N PRO A 117 -11.08 -8.69 -1.88
CA PRO A 117 -9.63 -8.79 -1.67
C PRO A 117 -8.91 -9.26 -2.94
N GLY A 118 -7.68 -8.78 -3.12
CA GLY A 118 -6.84 -9.13 -4.28
C GLY A 118 -6.09 -7.92 -4.84
N VAL A 119 -5.34 -8.15 -5.90
CA VAL A 119 -4.58 -7.12 -6.60
C VAL A 119 -5.39 -6.53 -7.73
N VAL A 120 -5.49 -5.21 -7.76
CA VAL A 120 -6.15 -4.44 -8.81
C VAL A 120 -5.10 -3.64 -9.56
N VAL A 121 -4.89 -3.98 -10.82
CA VAL A 121 -3.97 -3.26 -11.72
C VAL A 121 -4.73 -2.12 -12.37
N LEU A 122 -4.18 -0.92 -12.25
CA LEU A 122 -4.71 0.31 -12.84
C LEU A 122 -3.93 0.67 -14.09
N GLY A 123 -4.62 1.10 -15.12
CA GLY A 123 -4.05 1.61 -16.36
C GLY A 123 -4.68 2.92 -16.78
N CYS A 124 -3.95 3.64 -17.66
CA CYS A 124 -4.45 4.81 -18.35
C CYS A 124 -4.48 4.54 -19.87
N ASN A 125 -5.62 4.80 -20.53
CA ASN A 125 -5.80 4.46 -21.94
C ASN A 125 -5.03 5.36 -22.92
N ILE A 126 -4.52 6.50 -22.44
CA ILE A 126 -3.77 7.46 -23.27
C ILE A 126 -2.28 7.53 -22.95
N HIS A 127 -1.83 6.79 -21.94
CA HIS A 127 -0.43 6.68 -21.55
C HIS A 127 -0.14 5.21 -21.19
N ASP A 128 0.34 4.42 -22.15
CA ASP A 128 0.55 2.97 -21.99
C ASP A 128 1.50 2.58 -20.85
N TRP A 129 2.39 3.50 -20.43
CA TRP A 129 3.33 3.29 -19.31
C TRP A 129 2.73 3.63 -17.94
N MET A 130 1.54 4.25 -17.89
CA MET A 130 0.92 4.70 -16.64
C MET A 130 0.21 3.54 -15.97
N LEU A 131 0.95 2.86 -15.09
CA LEU A 131 0.48 1.73 -14.29
C LEU A 131 0.49 2.07 -12.81
N GLY A 132 -0.48 1.56 -12.07
CA GLY A 132 -0.56 1.61 -10.62
C GLY A 132 -1.26 0.39 -10.07
N TYR A 133 -1.23 0.22 -8.75
CA TYR A 133 -1.76 -0.97 -8.12
C TYR A 133 -2.53 -0.63 -6.85
N VAL A 134 -3.70 -1.26 -6.68
CA VAL A 134 -4.39 -1.26 -5.39
C VAL A 134 -4.35 -2.68 -4.84
N TYR A 135 -3.70 -2.85 -3.71
CA TYR A 135 -3.65 -4.10 -2.97
C TYR A 135 -4.78 -4.09 -1.94
N VAL A 136 -5.81 -4.90 -2.16
CA VAL A 136 -6.98 -5.01 -1.30
C VAL A 136 -6.84 -6.22 -0.40
N THR A 137 -6.93 -6.04 0.92
CA THR A 137 -6.72 -7.11 1.89
C THR A 137 -7.75 -7.12 3.00
N ASP A 138 -8.09 -8.32 3.49
CA ASP A 138 -8.88 -8.53 4.70
C ASP A 138 -7.99 -8.50 5.96
N ASP A 139 -6.68 -8.58 5.81
CA ASP A 139 -5.75 -8.57 6.92
C ASP A 139 -5.84 -7.25 7.70
N PRO A 140 -5.90 -7.30 9.04
CA PRO A 140 -6.12 -6.10 9.85
C PRO A 140 -4.93 -5.14 9.87
N TRP A 141 -3.71 -5.63 9.70
CA TRP A 141 -2.48 -4.82 9.67
C TRP A 141 -1.73 -5.03 8.38
N PHE A 142 -1.41 -3.94 7.71
CA PHE A 142 -0.65 -3.95 6.47
C PHE A 142 0.04 -2.60 6.28
N ALA A 143 1.11 -2.60 5.50
CA ALA A 143 1.79 -1.38 5.08
C ALA A 143 2.50 -1.59 3.74
N VAL A 144 2.82 -0.49 3.09
CA VAL A 144 3.63 -0.43 1.87
C VAL A 144 5.02 0.07 2.23
N SER A 145 6.05 -0.58 1.73
CA SER A 145 7.44 -0.19 1.99
C SER A 145 7.82 1.14 1.32
N ASP A 146 8.67 1.89 1.98
CA ASP A 146 9.32 3.07 1.41
C ASP A 146 10.36 2.68 0.34
N GLU A 147 11.00 3.68 -0.29
CA GLU A 147 12.02 3.45 -1.32
C GLU A 147 13.24 2.68 -0.81
N GLN A 148 13.47 2.68 0.51
CA GLN A 148 14.51 1.92 1.19
C GLN A 148 14.06 0.54 1.63
N GLY A 149 12.87 0.09 1.20
CA GLY A 149 12.29 -1.21 1.55
C GLY A 149 11.80 -1.31 2.99
N ARG A 150 11.67 -0.21 3.73
CA ARG A 150 11.33 -0.21 5.14
C ARG A 150 9.84 -0.07 5.38
N VAL A 151 9.36 -0.78 6.37
CA VAL A 151 7.96 -0.75 6.85
C VAL A 151 7.97 -0.64 8.35
N GLN A 152 7.02 0.11 8.90
CA GLN A 152 6.72 0.13 10.33
C GLN A 152 5.24 -0.12 10.55
N LEU A 153 4.93 -1.05 11.46
CA LEU A 153 3.59 -1.35 11.95
C LEU A 153 3.60 -1.23 13.47
N ASP A 154 2.79 -0.33 14.00
CA ASP A 154 2.69 -0.04 15.42
C ASP A 154 1.36 -0.51 16.02
N ALA A 155 1.30 -0.53 17.35
CA ALA A 155 0.11 -0.87 18.12
C ALA A 155 -0.44 -2.28 17.80
N LEU A 156 0.47 -3.21 17.49
CA LEU A 156 0.12 -4.60 17.24
C LEU A 156 -0.15 -5.32 18.58
N PRO A 157 -1.21 -6.12 18.71
CA PRO A 157 -1.36 -7.04 19.84
C PRO A 157 -0.19 -8.02 19.88
N PRO A 158 0.41 -8.30 21.04
CA PRO A 158 1.35 -9.41 21.16
C PRO A 158 0.69 -10.74 20.75
N GLY A 159 1.41 -11.58 20.03
CA GLY A 159 0.87 -12.86 19.57
C GLY A 159 1.52 -13.39 18.31
N ARG A 160 0.90 -14.43 17.74
CA ARG A 160 1.37 -15.09 16.53
C ARG A 160 0.64 -14.52 15.32
N TYR A 161 1.42 -14.21 14.28
CA TYR A 161 0.96 -13.65 13.01
C TYR A 161 1.39 -14.54 11.86
N ARG A 162 0.52 -14.63 10.86
CA ARG A 162 0.87 -15.12 9.52
C ARG A 162 1.21 -13.90 8.67
N VAL A 163 2.37 -13.93 8.04
CA VAL A 163 2.86 -12.83 7.19
C VAL A 163 2.57 -13.16 5.74
N SER A 164 2.04 -12.19 5.01
CA SER A 164 1.90 -12.23 3.54
C SER A 164 2.67 -11.06 2.94
N LEU A 165 3.33 -11.32 1.82
CA LEU A 165 4.18 -10.35 1.13
C LEU A 165 3.74 -10.26 -0.33
N TRP A 166 3.74 -9.04 -0.87
CA TRP A 166 3.40 -8.81 -2.27
C TRP A 166 4.26 -7.68 -2.86
N HIS A 167 4.52 -7.78 -4.17
CA HIS A 167 5.20 -6.71 -4.91
C HIS A 167 4.76 -6.74 -6.38
N PRO A 168 4.65 -5.58 -7.09
CA PRO A 168 4.24 -5.52 -8.50
C PRO A 168 5.08 -6.34 -9.48
N LYS A 169 6.33 -6.67 -9.11
CA LYS A 169 7.25 -7.48 -9.92
C LYS A 169 7.19 -8.98 -9.62
N LEU A 170 6.25 -9.46 -8.83
CA LEU A 170 6.02 -10.89 -8.67
C LEU A 170 5.46 -11.47 -9.98
N ALA A 171 5.98 -12.63 -10.40
CA ALA A 171 5.68 -13.19 -11.72
C ALA A 171 4.20 -13.53 -11.92
N ASP A 172 3.53 -13.96 -10.88
CA ASP A 172 2.14 -14.40 -10.87
C ASP A 172 1.17 -13.35 -10.28
N MET A 173 1.69 -12.21 -9.81
CA MET A 173 0.92 -11.16 -9.12
C MET A 173 0.20 -11.65 -7.86
N LEU A 174 0.57 -12.82 -7.32
CA LEU A 174 -0.02 -13.38 -6.11
C LEU A 174 0.83 -13.04 -4.89
N SER A 175 0.17 -12.90 -3.74
CA SER A 175 0.88 -12.75 -2.46
C SER A 175 1.64 -14.03 -2.12
N GLN A 176 2.85 -13.88 -1.63
CA GLN A 176 3.71 -14.94 -1.17
C GLN A 176 3.68 -15.05 0.36
N PRO A 177 3.75 -16.28 0.93
CA PRO A 177 3.84 -16.42 2.37
C PRO A 177 5.19 -15.90 2.87
N GLY A 178 5.16 -14.99 3.86
CA GLY A 178 6.33 -14.53 4.60
C GLY A 178 6.65 -15.36 5.84
N GLY A 179 5.88 -16.44 6.08
CA GLY A 179 6.02 -17.33 7.23
C GLY A 179 5.20 -16.87 8.45
N GLU A 180 5.55 -17.43 9.60
CA GLU A 180 4.95 -17.09 10.88
C GLU A 180 5.86 -16.11 11.64
N LEU A 181 5.26 -15.14 12.32
CA LEU A 181 5.93 -14.15 13.14
C LEU A 181 5.34 -14.19 14.56
N GLN A 182 6.19 -14.37 15.58
CA GLN A 182 5.78 -14.23 16.97
C GLN A 182 6.20 -12.84 17.46
N LEU A 183 5.24 -12.00 17.83
CA LEU A 183 5.47 -10.70 18.44
C LEU A 183 5.25 -10.79 19.95
N GLY A 184 6.26 -10.38 20.70
CA GLY A 184 6.16 -10.04 22.12
C GLY A 184 5.87 -8.54 22.28
N GLU A 185 5.92 -8.06 23.51
CA GLU A 185 5.88 -6.62 23.79
C GLU A 185 7.12 -5.91 23.26
N GLY A 186 6.96 -4.66 22.82
CA GLY A 186 8.03 -3.81 22.31
C GLY A 186 8.33 -3.97 20.83
N LEU A 187 9.52 -3.54 20.41
CA LEU A 187 9.95 -3.49 19.02
C LEU A 187 10.54 -4.84 18.57
N SER A 188 10.01 -5.39 17.48
CA SER A 188 10.56 -6.51 16.73
C SER A 188 11.10 -6.04 15.39
N THR A 189 12.28 -6.51 14.99
CA THR A 189 12.87 -6.21 13.68
C THR A 189 12.93 -7.48 12.85
N GLN A 190 12.48 -7.41 11.59
CA GLN A 190 12.44 -8.54 10.66
C GLN A 190 12.96 -8.13 9.29
N ARG A 191 13.48 -9.11 8.54
CA ARG A 191 13.87 -8.94 7.14
C ARG A 191 13.22 -10.01 6.29
N TYR A 192 12.56 -9.60 5.20
CA TYR A 192 11.88 -10.49 4.28
C TYR A 192 12.47 -10.33 2.87
N SER A 193 12.68 -11.46 2.21
CA SER A 193 13.15 -11.48 0.82
C SER A 193 12.04 -11.98 -0.11
N LEU A 194 11.82 -11.25 -1.22
CA LEU A 194 10.90 -11.63 -2.29
C LEU A 194 11.66 -11.96 -3.56
N ALA A 195 11.29 -13.07 -4.21
CA ALA A 195 11.80 -13.44 -5.52
C ALA A 195 11.07 -12.64 -6.61
N VAL A 196 11.46 -11.39 -6.78
CA VAL A 196 10.90 -10.52 -7.83
C VAL A 196 11.67 -10.66 -9.14
N GLN A 197 10.98 -10.47 -10.25
CA GLN A 197 11.61 -10.42 -11.56
C GLN A 197 12.56 -9.20 -11.64
N ALA A 198 13.73 -9.40 -12.26
CA ALA A 198 14.63 -8.29 -12.55
C ALA A 198 13.85 -7.17 -13.27
N ALA A 199 14.13 -5.91 -12.92
CA ALA A 199 13.42 -4.77 -13.47
C ALA A 199 13.46 -4.82 -15.01
N VAL A 200 12.33 -5.14 -15.62
CA VAL A 200 12.00 -4.58 -16.91
C VAL A 200 11.94 -3.08 -16.65
N ALA A 201 12.73 -2.29 -17.39
CA ALA A 201 12.93 -0.86 -17.15
C ALA A 201 11.65 -0.18 -16.65
N ALA A 202 11.76 0.53 -15.52
CA ALA A 202 10.64 1.11 -14.81
C ALA A 202 9.66 1.78 -15.77
N PRO A 203 8.34 1.52 -15.66
CA PRO A 203 7.37 2.36 -16.32
C PRO A 203 7.36 3.68 -15.57
N GLY A 204 8.11 4.64 -16.01
CA GLY A 204 8.28 5.89 -15.26
C GLY A 204 8.85 7.05 -16.04
N SER A 205 9.32 6.79 -17.25
CA SER A 205 9.59 7.86 -18.22
C SER A 205 8.84 7.51 -19.50
N ALA A 206 8.11 8.49 -20.06
CA ALA A 206 7.64 8.40 -21.42
C ALA A 206 8.76 7.82 -22.28
N PRO A 207 8.56 6.75 -23.06
CA PRO A 207 9.61 6.28 -23.94
C PRO A 207 10.04 7.49 -24.77
N LYS A 208 11.33 7.76 -24.83
CA LYS A 208 11.86 8.75 -25.79
C LYS A 208 11.35 8.25 -27.14
N SER A 209 10.39 8.96 -27.70
CA SER A 209 9.54 8.47 -28.78
C SER A 209 10.42 8.11 -29.97
N SER A 210 10.59 6.81 -30.21
CA SER A 210 11.17 6.29 -31.45
C SER A 210 10.38 6.74 -32.70
N PHE A 211 9.12 7.15 -32.51
CA PHE A 211 8.27 7.71 -33.56
C PHE A 211 8.76 9.08 -34.03
N GLY A 212 9.18 9.97 -33.13
CA GLY A 212 9.77 11.26 -33.50
C GLY A 212 11.07 11.11 -34.28
N ASP A 213 11.90 10.14 -33.89
CA ASP A 213 13.15 9.84 -34.58
C ASP A 213 12.91 9.15 -35.93
N ALA A 214 11.94 8.20 -35.99
CA ALA A 214 11.57 7.57 -37.25
C ALA A 214 10.93 8.57 -38.23
N PHE A 215 10.08 9.48 -37.76
CA PHE A 215 9.51 10.54 -38.56
C PHE A 215 10.56 11.51 -39.11
N LYS A 216 11.53 11.88 -38.27
CA LYS A 216 12.66 12.72 -38.69
C LYS A 216 13.52 12.04 -39.76
N GLN A 217 13.83 10.75 -39.55
CA GLN A 217 14.57 9.96 -40.55
C GLN A 217 13.84 9.83 -41.89
N ALA A 218 12.53 9.56 -41.83
CA ALA A 218 11.69 9.47 -43.03
C ALA A 218 11.61 10.80 -43.79
N ARG A 219 11.54 11.92 -43.10
CA ARG A 219 11.55 13.27 -43.68
C ARG A 219 12.91 13.60 -44.33
N ASP A 220 14.01 13.28 -43.64
CA ASP A 220 15.35 13.58 -44.09
C ASP A 220 15.79 12.68 -45.28
N ALA A 221 15.17 11.49 -45.43
CA ALA A 221 15.35 10.60 -46.56
C ALA A 221 14.49 10.99 -47.80
N ALA A 222 13.57 11.91 -47.68
CA ALA A 222 12.69 12.38 -48.74
C ALA A 222 13.17 13.71 -49.41
N GLN A 223 14.31 14.24 -48.94
CA GLN A 223 15.01 15.39 -49.55
C GLN A 223 16.21 14.95 -50.36
#